data_359373eda89cb403bc7b4f5b6a834be5
#
_entry.id   359373eda89cb403bc7b4f5b6a834be5
#
_cell.length_a   1.000
_cell.length_b   1.000
_cell.length_c   1.000
_cell.angle_alpha   90.00
_cell.angle_beta   90.00
_cell.angle_gamma   90.00
#
_symmetry.space_group_name_H-M   'P 1'
#
loop_
_entity.id
_entity.type
_entity.pdbx_description
1 polymer ?
#
loop_
_entity_poly.entity_id
_entity_poly.type
_entity_poly.pdbx_seq_one_letter_code
_entity_poly.pdbx_strand_id
1 'polypeptide(L)'
;MAQKPDNRVHLFRLQIIIIDGGLLVLRNLIDQILTAKGITLSACLNNEKAIITRLKSSGVITQVQYDTLFPTGRQAPTTSEMDFTLIICLLRCLKCFGLNKKFDWKTKPISTDLTVEADICRLKAYRNEICHLPTTTGIQPNDFVTWWNDIEQILVRRSPAALNIQQEIADFKACPLDPEEEKRLQEEVKRWKDYEAVVDRLDEEMKQVQTDVIGVKKEVEAKFTGVEGKIGAIEKRQDADQTDVIGMKKEVQEKFIGVEKQLGEIEKRQESD
;
A
#
# COMPACT_ATOMS: atom_id res chain seq x y z
N MET A 1 0.64 41.68 -34.83
CA MET A 1 0.23 41.43 -33.43
C MET A 1 0.41 39.96 -33.19
N ALA A 2 1.31 39.53 -32.30
CA ALA A 2 1.45 38.12 -31.93
C ALA A 2 0.15 37.69 -31.20
N GLN A 3 -0.53 36.69 -31.77
CA GLN A 3 -1.73 36.12 -31.13
C GLN A 3 -1.32 35.63 -29.73
N LYS A 4 -2.02 36.10 -28.71
CA LYS A 4 -1.85 35.59 -27.33
C LYS A 4 -2.02 34.07 -27.37
N PRO A 5 -1.06 33.28 -26.89
CA PRO A 5 -1.21 31.83 -26.93
C PRO A 5 -2.50 31.46 -26.19
N ASP A 6 -3.34 30.67 -26.84
CA ASP A 6 -4.58 30.19 -26.25
C ASP A 6 -4.25 29.24 -25.10
N ASN A 7 -4.52 29.65 -23.87
CA ASN A 7 -4.27 28.87 -22.65
C ASN A 7 -4.95 27.49 -22.69
N ARG A 8 -6.01 27.33 -23.49
CA ARG A 8 -6.68 26.05 -23.74
C ARG A 8 -5.80 25.09 -24.52
N VAL A 9 -5.08 25.61 -25.56
CA VAL A 9 -4.11 24.79 -26.32
C VAL A 9 -3.00 24.28 -25.43
N HIS A 10 -2.53 25.10 -24.48
CA HIS A 10 -1.53 24.69 -23.51
C HIS A 10 -2.04 23.55 -22.60
N LEU A 11 -3.26 23.70 -22.07
CA LEU A 11 -3.89 22.65 -21.27
C LEU A 11 -4.10 21.37 -22.06
N PHE A 12 -4.61 21.47 -23.27
CA PHE A 12 -4.78 20.35 -24.20
C PHE A 12 -3.47 19.58 -24.44
N ARG A 13 -2.39 20.28 -24.71
CA ARG A 13 -1.06 19.66 -24.90
C ARG A 13 -0.54 18.99 -23.63
N LEU A 14 -0.75 19.58 -22.45
CA LEU A 14 -0.40 18.92 -21.19
C LEU A 14 -1.24 17.67 -20.94
N GLN A 15 -2.51 17.68 -21.32
CA GLN A 15 -3.34 16.48 -21.25
C GLN A 15 -2.83 15.38 -22.16
N ILE A 16 -2.48 15.69 -23.42
CA ILE A 16 -1.91 14.69 -24.34
C ILE A 16 -0.60 14.12 -23.79
N ILE A 17 0.36 14.95 -23.42
CA ILE A 17 1.67 14.44 -22.99
C ILE A 17 1.57 13.58 -21.73
N ILE A 18 0.67 13.91 -20.79
CA ILE A 18 0.52 13.11 -19.58
C ILE A 18 -0.30 11.85 -19.81
N ILE A 19 -1.35 11.91 -20.64
CA ILE A 19 -2.21 10.76 -20.94
C ILE A 19 -1.49 9.80 -21.87
N ASP A 20 -1.14 10.25 -23.04
CA ASP A 20 -0.61 9.38 -24.08
C ASP A 20 0.89 9.12 -23.87
N GLY A 21 1.67 10.17 -23.64
CA GLY A 21 3.11 10.05 -23.37
C GLY A 21 3.40 9.34 -22.05
N GLY A 22 2.72 9.73 -20.99
CA GLY A 22 2.85 9.08 -19.67
C GLY A 22 2.45 7.61 -19.72
N LEU A 23 1.34 7.29 -20.38
CA LEU A 23 0.85 5.92 -20.53
C LEU A 23 1.81 5.06 -21.35
N LEU A 24 2.32 5.60 -22.46
CA LEU A 24 3.33 4.94 -23.30
C LEU A 24 4.56 4.55 -22.48
N VAL A 25 5.11 5.48 -21.71
CA VAL A 25 6.31 5.25 -20.90
C VAL A 25 6.04 4.27 -19.76
N LEU A 26 4.92 4.37 -19.08
CA LEU A 26 4.57 3.46 -17.98
C LEU A 26 4.32 2.02 -18.46
N ARG A 27 3.71 1.83 -19.63
CA ARG A 27 3.55 0.51 -20.27
C ARG A 27 4.91 -0.11 -20.58
N ASN A 28 5.79 0.64 -21.23
CA ASN A 28 7.15 0.19 -21.51
C ASN A 28 7.94 -0.12 -20.24
N LEU A 29 7.76 0.63 -19.16
CA LEU A 29 8.40 0.36 -17.87
C LEU A 29 7.98 -1.00 -17.29
N ILE A 30 6.68 -1.32 -17.34
CA ILE A 30 6.18 -2.66 -16.93
C ILE A 30 6.86 -3.73 -17.77
N ASP A 31 6.84 -3.59 -19.09
CA ASP A 31 7.37 -4.58 -20.02
C ASP A 31 8.89 -4.78 -19.82
N GLN A 32 9.66 -3.71 -19.56
CA GLN A 32 11.06 -3.78 -19.21
C GLN A 32 11.31 -4.53 -17.90
N ILE A 33 10.55 -4.22 -16.85
CA ILE A 33 10.70 -4.88 -15.54
C ILE A 33 10.40 -6.37 -15.67
N LEU A 34 9.36 -6.75 -16.40
CA LEU A 34 8.98 -8.14 -16.60
C LEU A 34 10.01 -8.89 -17.42
N THR A 35 10.50 -8.27 -18.52
CA THR A 35 11.55 -8.83 -19.36
C THR A 35 12.85 -9.04 -18.58
N ALA A 36 13.28 -8.05 -17.80
CA ALA A 36 14.49 -8.16 -16.96
C ALA A 36 14.39 -9.29 -15.92
N LYS A 37 13.18 -9.65 -15.48
CA LYS A 37 12.93 -10.75 -14.54
C LYS A 37 12.65 -12.08 -15.24
N GLY A 38 12.55 -12.12 -16.56
CA GLY A 38 12.22 -13.32 -17.32
C GLY A 38 10.83 -13.88 -17.04
N ILE A 39 9.85 -13.02 -16.67
CA ILE A 39 8.48 -13.41 -16.37
C ILE A 39 7.49 -12.74 -17.31
N THR A 40 6.39 -13.42 -17.62
CA THR A 40 5.29 -12.84 -18.41
C THR A 40 4.35 -12.03 -17.55
N LEU A 41 3.62 -11.09 -18.15
CA LEU A 41 2.58 -10.32 -17.47
C LEU A 41 1.52 -11.26 -16.85
N SER A 42 1.06 -12.26 -17.59
CA SER A 42 0.12 -13.27 -17.08
C SER A 42 0.64 -13.99 -15.83
N ALA A 43 1.92 -14.39 -15.81
CA ALA A 43 2.51 -15.04 -14.65
C ALA A 43 2.57 -14.09 -13.44
N CYS A 44 3.00 -12.85 -13.66
CA CYS A 44 3.03 -11.82 -12.61
C CYS A 44 1.62 -11.59 -12.02
N LEU A 45 0.60 -11.39 -12.85
CA LEU A 45 -0.78 -11.15 -12.41
C LEU A 45 -1.37 -12.36 -11.69
N ASN A 46 -1.16 -13.57 -12.17
CA ASN A 46 -1.65 -14.79 -11.55
C ASN A 46 -1.00 -15.05 -10.19
N ASN A 47 0.29 -14.81 -10.04
CA ASN A 47 1.00 -14.95 -8.76
C ASN A 47 0.48 -13.97 -7.69
N GLU A 48 -0.02 -12.81 -8.11
CA GLU A 48 -0.52 -11.78 -7.20
C GLU A 48 -2.04 -11.61 -7.25
N LYS A 49 -2.77 -12.59 -7.80
CA LYS A 49 -4.21 -12.55 -8.01
C LYS A 49 -4.99 -12.23 -6.73
N ALA A 50 -4.55 -12.75 -5.58
CA ALA A 50 -5.20 -12.47 -4.30
C ALA A 50 -5.18 -10.97 -3.95
N ILE A 51 -4.06 -10.28 -4.21
CA ILE A 51 -3.93 -8.82 -4.00
C ILE A 51 -4.85 -8.08 -4.96
N ILE A 52 -4.84 -8.45 -6.25
CA ILE A 52 -5.68 -7.82 -7.30
C ILE A 52 -7.17 -8.02 -6.99
N THR A 53 -7.57 -9.21 -6.55
CA THR A 53 -8.96 -9.47 -6.14
C THR A 53 -9.37 -8.61 -4.93
N ARG A 54 -8.46 -8.38 -3.98
CA ARG A 54 -8.71 -7.47 -2.85
C ARG A 54 -8.87 -6.02 -3.33
N LEU A 55 -8.02 -5.55 -4.23
CA LEU A 55 -8.14 -4.21 -4.83
C LEU A 55 -9.48 -4.03 -5.56
N LYS A 56 -9.97 -5.07 -6.23
CA LYS A 56 -11.31 -5.08 -6.83
C LYS A 56 -12.41 -5.01 -5.76
N SER A 57 -12.33 -5.86 -4.74
CA SER A 57 -13.35 -5.92 -3.67
C SER A 57 -13.45 -4.62 -2.87
N SER A 58 -12.34 -3.88 -2.74
CA SER A 58 -12.28 -2.56 -2.11
C SER A 58 -12.62 -1.40 -3.06
N GLY A 59 -12.95 -1.68 -4.33
CA GLY A 59 -13.29 -0.65 -5.32
C GLY A 59 -12.11 0.14 -5.87
N VAL A 60 -10.86 -0.21 -5.50
CA VAL A 60 -9.64 0.45 -6.04
C VAL A 60 -9.47 0.17 -7.52
N ILE A 61 -9.84 -1.00 -8.00
CA ILE A 61 -9.95 -1.31 -9.42
C ILE A 61 -11.39 -1.70 -9.74
N THR A 62 -11.85 -1.27 -10.91
CA THR A 62 -13.21 -1.56 -11.40
C THR A 62 -13.33 -2.99 -11.91
N GLN A 63 -14.56 -3.46 -12.11
CA GLN A 63 -14.79 -4.76 -12.77
C GLN A 63 -14.16 -4.80 -14.16
N VAL A 64 -14.32 -3.72 -14.96
CA VAL A 64 -13.75 -3.61 -16.31
C VAL A 64 -12.22 -3.74 -16.27
N GLN A 65 -11.56 -3.02 -15.36
CA GLN A 65 -10.11 -3.12 -15.19
C GLN A 65 -9.68 -4.53 -14.74
N TYR A 66 -10.45 -5.19 -13.86
CA TYR A 66 -10.19 -6.56 -13.47
C TYR A 66 -10.31 -7.53 -14.65
N ASP A 67 -11.33 -7.36 -15.49
CA ASP A 67 -11.54 -8.20 -16.68
C ASP A 67 -10.44 -7.97 -17.73
N THR A 68 -9.90 -6.75 -17.83
CA THR A 68 -8.68 -6.46 -18.63
C THR A 68 -7.46 -7.24 -18.14
N LEU A 69 -7.30 -7.39 -16.82
CA LEU A 69 -6.18 -8.15 -16.23
C LEU A 69 -6.36 -9.66 -16.35
N PHE A 70 -7.59 -10.14 -16.35
CA PHE A 70 -7.95 -11.56 -16.42
C PHE A 70 -9.01 -11.78 -17.50
N PRO A 71 -8.64 -11.57 -18.79
CA PRO A 71 -9.60 -11.71 -19.88
C PRO A 71 -10.15 -13.15 -19.97
N THR A 72 -11.44 -13.24 -20.27
CA THR A 72 -12.11 -14.53 -20.49
C THR A 72 -11.69 -15.08 -21.86
N GLY A 73 -11.25 -16.34 -21.88
CA GLY A 73 -10.81 -17.00 -23.12
C GLY A 73 -9.32 -17.30 -23.15
N ARG A 74 -8.76 -17.41 -24.36
CA ARG A 74 -7.33 -17.76 -24.57
C ARG A 74 -6.42 -16.56 -24.72
N GLN A 75 -6.93 -15.35 -24.65
CA GLN A 75 -6.15 -14.13 -24.85
C GLN A 75 -5.33 -13.83 -23.60
N ALA A 76 -4.04 -13.56 -23.79
CA ALA A 76 -3.18 -13.12 -22.70
C ALA A 76 -3.42 -11.61 -22.44
N PRO A 77 -3.38 -11.16 -21.18
CA PRO A 77 -3.46 -9.74 -20.87
C PRO A 77 -2.26 -8.99 -21.46
N THR A 78 -2.50 -7.77 -21.94
CA THR A 78 -1.47 -6.90 -22.51
C THR A 78 -1.47 -5.56 -21.78
N THR A 79 -0.32 -4.90 -21.70
CA THR A 79 -0.20 -3.55 -21.13
C THR A 79 -0.92 -2.51 -21.99
N SER A 80 -1.12 -2.78 -23.30
CA SER A 80 -1.79 -1.87 -24.23
C SER A 80 -3.25 -1.56 -23.87
N GLU A 81 -3.94 -2.48 -23.20
CA GLU A 81 -5.33 -2.31 -22.79
C GLU A 81 -5.49 -1.66 -21.40
N MET A 82 -4.38 -1.44 -20.68
CA MET A 82 -4.40 -0.85 -19.35
C MET A 82 -4.42 0.67 -19.42
N ASP A 83 -5.30 1.29 -18.64
CA ASP A 83 -5.32 2.73 -18.46
C ASP A 83 -4.23 3.21 -17.47
N PHE A 84 -4.00 4.52 -17.44
CA PHE A 84 -2.98 5.15 -16.61
C PHE A 84 -3.14 4.83 -15.11
N THR A 85 -4.38 4.84 -14.64
CA THR A 85 -4.72 4.60 -13.24
C THR A 85 -4.44 3.16 -12.82
N LEU A 86 -4.86 2.20 -13.66
CA LEU A 86 -4.62 0.78 -13.44
C LEU A 86 -3.12 0.49 -13.39
N ILE A 87 -2.34 1.00 -14.32
CA ILE A 87 -0.88 0.80 -14.36
C ILE A 87 -0.22 1.30 -13.08
N ILE A 88 -0.52 2.53 -12.63
CA ILE A 88 0.04 3.08 -11.39
C ILE A 88 -0.39 2.25 -10.18
N CYS A 89 -1.65 1.81 -10.14
CA CYS A 89 -2.14 0.93 -9.07
C CYS A 89 -1.34 -0.37 -9.01
N LEU A 90 -1.13 -1.03 -10.15
CA LEU A 90 -0.37 -2.28 -10.21
C LEU A 90 1.09 -2.08 -9.80
N LEU A 91 1.77 -1.06 -10.34
CA LEU A 91 3.15 -0.74 -10.00
C LEU A 91 3.34 -0.52 -8.49
N ARG A 92 2.42 0.18 -7.83
CA ARG A 92 2.46 0.44 -6.39
C ARG A 92 2.16 -0.80 -5.54
N CYS A 93 1.20 -1.62 -5.94
CA CYS A 93 0.62 -2.65 -5.09
C CYS A 93 1.28 -4.02 -5.27
N LEU A 94 1.72 -4.36 -6.48
CA LEU A 94 2.24 -5.69 -6.78
C LEU A 94 3.74 -5.80 -6.48
N LYS A 95 4.12 -6.92 -5.85
CA LYS A 95 5.53 -7.20 -5.50
C LYS A 95 6.37 -7.56 -6.73
N CYS A 96 5.73 -8.13 -7.75
CA CYS A 96 6.43 -8.56 -8.97
C CYS A 96 7.18 -7.42 -9.67
N PHE A 97 6.75 -6.17 -9.53
CA PHE A 97 7.45 -5.02 -10.10
C PHE A 97 8.66 -4.56 -9.30
N GLY A 98 8.79 -4.95 -8.01
CA GLY A 98 9.98 -4.69 -7.20
C GLY A 98 10.14 -3.24 -6.73
N LEU A 99 9.12 -2.39 -6.86
CA LEU A 99 9.17 -1.02 -6.40
C LEU A 99 9.14 -0.94 -4.86
N ASN A 100 9.72 0.12 -4.32
CA ASN A 100 9.80 0.34 -2.87
C ASN A 100 8.42 0.59 -2.26
N LYS A 101 7.93 -0.38 -1.49
CA LYS A 101 6.61 -0.30 -0.84
C LYS A 101 6.52 0.72 0.30
N LYS A 102 7.66 1.18 0.82
CA LYS A 102 7.72 2.21 1.86
C LYS A 102 7.84 3.62 1.28
N PHE A 103 7.87 3.76 -0.05
CA PHE A 103 7.89 5.06 -0.71
C PHE A 103 6.59 5.83 -0.39
N ASP A 104 6.73 7.12 -0.15
CA ASP A 104 5.55 8.00 0.04
C ASP A 104 4.91 8.34 -1.31
N TRP A 105 3.84 7.61 -1.65
CA TRP A 105 3.08 7.80 -2.88
C TRP A 105 2.07 8.95 -2.82
N LYS A 106 2.00 9.69 -1.69
CA LYS A 106 1.01 10.76 -1.49
C LYS A 106 1.61 12.13 -1.76
N THR A 107 2.83 12.34 -1.27
CA THR A 107 3.52 13.63 -1.40
C THR A 107 4.30 13.68 -2.72
N LYS A 108 4.18 14.79 -3.47
CA LYS A 108 4.96 15.01 -4.70
C LYS A 108 6.46 15.05 -4.34
N PRO A 109 7.28 14.16 -4.90
CA PRO A 109 8.70 14.11 -4.58
C PRO A 109 9.46 15.37 -5.03
N ILE A 110 10.55 15.66 -4.34
CA ILE A 110 11.45 16.75 -4.73
C ILE A 110 12.09 16.47 -6.10
N SER A 111 12.43 17.51 -6.85
CA SER A 111 12.96 17.38 -8.23
C SER A 111 14.30 16.62 -8.32
N THR A 112 15.08 16.61 -7.25
CA THR A 112 16.36 15.88 -7.18
C THR A 112 16.25 14.38 -6.94
N ASP A 113 15.08 13.88 -6.53
CA ASP A 113 14.83 12.44 -6.43
C ASP A 113 14.52 11.87 -7.82
N LEU A 114 15.49 11.16 -8.38
CA LEU A 114 15.41 10.57 -9.73
C LEU A 114 15.10 9.06 -9.69
N THR A 115 14.59 8.53 -8.57
CA THR A 115 14.15 7.13 -8.49
C THR A 115 12.95 6.85 -9.40
N VAL A 116 12.73 5.59 -9.72
CA VAL A 116 11.57 5.16 -10.54
C VAL A 116 10.26 5.52 -9.84
N GLU A 117 10.20 5.28 -8.55
CA GLU A 117 9.05 5.61 -7.70
C GLU A 117 8.74 7.09 -7.69
N ALA A 118 9.79 7.94 -7.58
CA ALA A 118 9.62 9.39 -7.59
C ALA A 118 9.08 9.89 -8.93
N ASP A 119 9.58 9.36 -10.04
CA ASP A 119 9.10 9.75 -11.37
C ASP A 119 7.65 9.33 -11.60
N ILE A 120 7.26 8.10 -11.23
CA ILE A 120 5.87 7.63 -11.31
C ILE A 120 4.97 8.51 -10.42
N CYS A 121 5.42 8.83 -9.20
CA CYS A 121 4.68 9.67 -8.28
C CYS A 121 4.50 11.11 -8.82
N ARG A 122 5.52 11.69 -9.46
CA ARG A 122 5.41 12.99 -10.14
C ARG A 122 4.45 12.95 -11.32
N LEU A 123 4.50 11.91 -12.16
CA LEU A 123 3.52 11.76 -13.25
C LEU A 123 2.09 11.68 -12.71
N LYS A 124 1.86 10.93 -11.63
CA LYS A 124 0.57 10.91 -10.94
C LYS A 124 0.17 12.30 -10.43
N ALA A 125 1.10 13.04 -9.80
CA ALA A 125 0.84 14.36 -9.28
C ALA A 125 0.47 15.34 -10.40
N TYR A 126 1.24 15.39 -11.49
CA TYR A 126 0.91 16.23 -12.65
C TYR A 126 -0.43 15.85 -13.28
N ARG A 127 -0.72 14.56 -13.41
CA ARG A 127 -2.02 14.10 -13.89
C ARG A 127 -3.14 14.68 -13.00
N ASN A 128 -3.03 14.60 -11.69
CA ASN A 128 -4.03 15.11 -10.77
C ASN A 128 -4.15 16.65 -10.89
N GLU A 129 -3.04 17.36 -10.86
CA GLU A 129 -3.01 18.82 -11.02
C GLU A 129 -3.70 19.25 -12.33
N ILE A 130 -3.39 18.59 -13.46
CA ILE A 130 -3.99 18.88 -14.77
C ILE A 130 -5.50 18.59 -14.79
N CYS A 131 -5.96 17.53 -14.12
CA CYS A 131 -7.38 17.19 -14.03
C CYS A 131 -8.21 18.27 -13.32
N HIS A 132 -7.61 18.98 -12.37
CA HIS A 132 -8.32 20.01 -11.62
C HIS A 132 -8.32 21.39 -12.29
N LEU A 133 -7.55 21.57 -13.37
CA LEU A 133 -7.56 22.82 -14.12
C LEU A 133 -8.89 23.01 -14.87
N PRO A 134 -9.47 24.24 -14.82
CA PRO A 134 -10.66 24.52 -15.58
C PRO A 134 -10.36 24.55 -17.07
N THR A 135 -11.11 23.80 -17.86
CA THR A 135 -10.97 23.76 -19.34
C THR A 135 -11.26 25.11 -20.01
N THR A 136 -12.06 25.95 -19.35
CA THR A 136 -12.44 27.28 -19.85
C THR A 136 -11.33 28.33 -19.75
N THR A 137 -10.45 28.22 -18.75
CA THR A 137 -9.35 29.19 -18.52
C THR A 137 -8.01 28.67 -19.01
N GLY A 138 -7.86 27.34 -19.12
CA GLY A 138 -6.61 26.70 -19.50
C GLY A 138 -5.49 26.92 -18.47
N ILE A 139 -4.24 26.90 -18.93
CA ILE A 139 -3.05 27.11 -18.08
C ILE A 139 -2.22 28.29 -18.60
N GLN A 140 -1.61 29.04 -17.70
CA GLN A 140 -0.76 30.17 -18.05
C GLN A 140 0.52 29.70 -18.75
N PRO A 141 1.08 30.49 -19.71
CA PRO A 141 2.24 30.07 -20.49
C PRO A 141 3.47 29.70 -19.67
N ASN A 142 3.75 30.40 -18.56
CA ASN A 142 4.89 30.10 -17.69
C ASN A 142 4.74 28.77 -16.95
N ASP A 143 3.53 28.49 -16.45
CA ASP A 143 3.21 27.23 -15.78
C ASP A 143 3.25 26.07 -16.79
N PHE A 144 2.73 26.31 -18.01
CA PHE A 144 2.83 25.35 -19.11
C PHE A 144 4.28 24.95 -19.39
N VAL A 145 5.18 25.93 -19.55
CA VAL A 145 6.60 25.65 -19.85
C VAL A 145 7.24 24.84 -18.69
N THR A 146 6.96 25.22 -17.46
CA THR A 146 7.50 24.52 -16.29
C THR A 146 7.02 23.07 -16.22
N TRP A 147 5.71 22.85 -16.31
CA TRP A 147 5.13 21.51 -16.22
C TRP A 147 5.50 20.63 -17.41
N TRP A 148 5.52 21.24 -18.61
CA TRP A 148 5.96 20.55 -19.83
C TRP A 148 7.38 20.00 -19.67
N ASN A 149 8.32 20.86 -19.28
CA ASN A 149 9.72 20.48 -19.13
C ASN A 149 9.92 19.40 -18.08
N ASP A 150 9.23 19.50 -16.95
CA ASP A 150 9.30 18.48 -15.90
C ASP A 150 8.78 17.13 -16.38
N ILE A 151 7.62 17.11 -17.06
CA ILE A 151 7.03 15.88 -17.61
C ILE A 151 7.95 15.30 -18.69
N GLU A 152 8.42 16.13 -19.62
CA GLU A 152 9.36 15.73 -20.68
C GLU A 152 10.61 15.05 -20.11
N GLN A 153 11.24 15.63 -19.09
CA GLN A 153 12.41 15.04 -18.45
C GLN A 153 12.12 13.66 -17.83
N ILE A 154 10.94 13.48 -17.25
CA ILE A 154 10.52 12.18 -16.69
C ILE A 154 10.34 11.18 -17.81
N LEU A 155 9.62 11.54 -18.89
CA LEU A 155 9.36 10.65 -20.02
C LEU A 155 10.66 10.20 -20.68
N VAL A 156 11.57 11.14 -20.94
CA VAL A 156 12.89 10.83 -21.55
C VAL A 156 13.70 9.90 -20.65
N ARG A 157 13.75 10.17 -19.33
CA ARG A 157 14.52 9.36 -18.38
C ARG A 157 13.97 7.93 -18.23
N ARG A 158 12.67 7.73 -18.36
CA ARG A 158 12.00 6.43 -18.17
C ARG A 158 11.76 5.67 -19.46
N SER A 159 12.02 6.27 -20.59
CA SER A 159 11.86 5.59 -21.90
C SER A 159 13.03 4.66 -22.22
N PRO A 160 12.76 3.49 -22.80
CA PRO A 160 13.82 2.66 -23.36
C PRO A 160 14.49 3.36 -24.54
N ALA A 161 15.77 3.07 -24.77
CA ALA A 161 16.52 3.64 -25.89
C ALA A 161 15.90 3.32 -27.27
N ALA A 162 15.16 2.21 -27.37
CA ALA A 162 14.47 1.80 -28.60
C ALA A 162 13.23 2.65 -28.93
N LEU A 163 12.67 3.37 -27.94
CA LEU A 163 11.52 4.24 -28.13
C LEU A 163 12.00 5.64 -28.50
N ASN A 164 11.59 6.14 -29.66
CA ASN A 164 11.90 7.51 -30.05
C ASN A 164 10.99 8.53 -29.34
N ILE A 165 11.08 8.56 -28.01
CA ILE A 165 10.19 9.38 -27.16
C ILE A 165 10.33 10.88 -27.46
N GLN A 166 11.51 11.33 -27.92
CA GLN A 166 11.72 12.75 -28.25
C GLN A 166 10.86 13.18 -29.44
N GLN A 167 10.70 12.30 -30.46
CA GLN A 167 9.82 12.58 -31.57
C GLN A 167 8.36 12.60 -31.13
N GLU A 168 7.92 11.63 -30.32
CA GLU A 168 6.57 11.61 -29.78
C GLU A 168 6.26 12.89 -28.98
N ILE A 169 7.18 13.34 -28.13
CA ILE A 169 7.04 14.58 -27.37
C ILE A 169 6.96 15.81 -28.30
N ALA A 170 7.76 15.83 -29.37
CA ALA A 170 7.71 16.92 -30.36
C ALA A 170 6.36 16.93 -31.07
N ASP A 171 5.83 15.78 -31.44
CA ASP A 171 4.52 15.63 -32.09
C ASP A 171 3.38 16.06 -31.14
N PHE A 172 3.41 15.67 -29.85
CA PHE A 172 2.45 16.17 -28.85
C PHE A 172 2.51 17.70 -28.68
N LYS A 173 3.70 18.28 -28.72
CA LYS A 173 3.90 19.73 -28.61
C LYS A 173 3.38 20.50 -29.82
N ALA A 174 3.47 19.89 -31.01
CA ALA A 174 2.99 20.46 -32.27
C ALA A 174 1.49 20.21 -32.52
N CYS A 175 0.87 19.28 -31.76
CA CYS A 175 -0.50 18.85 -31.97
C CYS A 175 -1.46 20.05 -31.92
N PRO A 176 -2.26 20.26 -33.00
CA PRO A 176 -3.31 21.29 -33.01
C PRO A 176 -4.44 20.89 -32.06
N LEU A 177 -5.19 21.89 -31.59
CA LEU A 177 -6.42 21.63 -30.84
C LEU A 177 -7.44 20.97 -31.77
N ASP A 178 -7.69 19.69 -31.56
CA ASP A 178 -8.69 18.91 -32.26
C ASP A 178 -9.90 18.64 -31.34
N PRO A 179 -11.14 18.96 -31.78
CA PRO A 179 -12.32 18.81 -30.93
C PRO A 179 -12.63 17.37 -30.52
N GLU A 180 -12.35 16.38 -31.36
CA GLU A 180 -12.57 14.96 -31.03
C GLU A 180 -11.56 14.48 -30.01
N GLU A 181 -10.29 14.84 -30.19
CA GLU A 181 -9.23 14.58 -29.23
C GLU A 181 -9.47 15.30 -27.90
N GLU A 182 -9.88 16.56 -27.92
CA GLU A 182 -10.25 17.29 -26.72
C GLU A 182 -11.37 16.57 -25.95
N LYS A 183 -12.40 16.08 -26.65
CA LYS A 183 -13.48 15.30 -26.04
C LYS A 183 -12.98 14.00 -25.43
N ARG A 184 -12.13 13.22 -26.15
CA ARG A 184 -11.51 12.00 -25.63
C ARG A 184 -10.74 12.28 -24.34
N LEU A 185 -9.91 13.30 -24.32
CA LEU A 185 -9.12 13.69 -23.16
C LEU A 185 -10.00 14.12 -21.97
N GLN A 186 -11.10 14.84 -22.22
CA GLN A 186 -12.05 15.23 -21.19
C GLN A 186 -12.77 14.03 -20.58
N GLU A 187 -13.10 13.01 -21.36
CA GLU A 187 -13.66 11.75 -20.85
C GLU A 187 -12.66 10.99 -19.99
N GLU A 188 -11.38 10.96 -20.37
CA GLU A 188 -10.31 10.39 -19.54
C GLU A 188 -10.13 11.16 -18.24
N VAL A 189 -10.08 12.49 -18.30
CA VAL A 189 -10.00 13.36 -17.12
C VAL A 189 -11.18 13.14 -16.17
N LYS A 190 -12.40 12.96 -16.71
CA LYS A 190 -13.58 12.66 -15.90
C LYS A 190 -13.43 11.30 -15.19
N ARG A 191 -13.03 10.26 -15.91
CA ARG A 191 -12.78 8.93 -15.32
C ARG A 191 -11.74 9.01 -14.18
N TRP A 192 -10.72 9.84 -14.33
CA TRP A 192 -9.71 10.02 -13.30
C TRP A 192 -10.23 10.69 -12.03
N LYS A 193 -11.08 11.74 -12.17
CA LYS A 193 -11.74 12.40 -11.03
C LYS A 193 -12.60 11.42 -10.24
N ASP A 194 -13.39 10.64 -10.97
CA ASP A 194 -14.26 9.63 -10.35
C ASP A 194 -13.44 8.59 -9.56
N TYR A 195 -12.30 8.16 -10.12
CA TYR A 195 -11.38 7.24 -9.46
C TYR A 195 -10.68 7.85 -8.22
N GLU A 196 -10.23 9.09 -8.32
CA GLU A 196 -9.54 9.78 -7.20
C GLU A 196 -10.46 9.89 -5.98
N ALA A 197 -11.73 10.22 -6.19
CA ALA A 197 -12.74 10.27 -5.13
C ALA A 197 -12.94 8.89 -4.44
N VAL A 198 -12.81 7.79 -5.18
CA VAL A 198 -12.87 6.43 -4.60
C VAL A 198 -11.62 6.13 -3.79
N VAL A 199 -10.44 6.46 -4.32
CA VAL A 199 -9.16 6.21 -3.64
C VAL A 199 -9.06 7.00 -2.34
N ASP A 200 -9.47 8.28 -2.33
CA ASP A 200 -9.44 9.12 -1.14
C ASP A 200 -10.36 8.57 -0.04
N ARG A 201 -11.55 8.11 -0.40
CA ARG A 201 -12.47 7.45 0.55
C ARG A 201 -11.87 6.20 1.17
N LEU A 202 -11.26 5.34 0.35
CA LEU A 202 -10.63 4.11 0.83
C LEU A 202 -9.40 4.38 1.69
N ASP A 203 -8.64 5.43 1.41
CA ASP A 203 -7.53 5.86 2.26
C ASP A 203 -8.02 6.32 3.65
N GLU A 204 -9.17 6.96 3.73
CA GLU A 204 -9.79 7.35 5.00
C GLU A 204 -10.34 6.14 5.77
N GLU A 205 -11.03 5.24 5.08
CA GLU A 205 -11.51 3.98 5.68
C GLU A 205 -10.34 3.12 6.20
N MET A 206 -9.23 3.03 5.44
CA MET A 206 -8.03 2.33 5.89
C MET A 206 -7.38 2.96 7.12
N LYS A 207 -7.35 4.29 7.23
CA LYS A 207 -6.85 4.98 8.43
C LYS A 207 -7.73 4.68 9.65
N GLN A 208 -9.05 4.66 9.46
CA GLN A 208 -9.98 4.32 10.52
C GLN A 208 -9.76 2.89 11.01
N VAL A 209 -9.71 1.91 10.09
CA VAL A 209 -9.42 0.50 10.43
C VAL A 209 -8.08 0.36 11.14
N GLN A 210 -7.06 1.08 10.72
CA GLN A 210 -5.74 1.07 11.35
C GLN A 210 -5.79 1.60 12.80
N THR A 211 -6.58 2.65 13.02
CA THR A 211 -6.82 3.22 14.35
C THR A 211 -7.55 2.23 15.25
N ASP A 212 -8.59 1.57 14.73
CA ASP A 212 -9.37 0.57 15.45
C ASP A 212 -8.52 -0.65 15.81
N VAL A 213 -7.68 -1.13 14.89
CA VAL A 213 -6.73 -2.24 15.14
C VAL A 213 -5.74 -1.88 16.25
N ILE A 214 -5.23 -0.65 16.27
CA ILE A 214 -4.33 -0.18 17.34
C ILE A 214 -5.08 -0.13 18.67
N GLY A 215 -6.33 0.31 18.67
CA GLY A 215 -7.21 0.33 19.85
C GLY A 215 -7.43 -1.08 20.42
N VAL A 216 -7.83 -2.02 19.57
CA VAL A 216 -8.02 -3.43 19.95
C VAL A 216 -6.72 -4.05 20.49
N LYS A 217 -5.59 -3.78 19.84
CA LYS A 217 -4.29 -4.27 20.33
C LYS A 217 -3.97 -3.79 21.73
N LYS A 218 -4.16 -2.50 22.01
CA LYS A 218 -3.96 -1.94 23.36
C LYS A 218 -4.89 -2.56 24.42
N GLU A 219 -6.15 -2.79 24.05
CA GLU A 219 -7.12 -3.42 24.94
C GLU A 219 -6.75 -4.88 25.26
N VAL A 220 -6.29 -5.63 24.25
CA VAL A 220 -5.80 -7.00 24.43
C VAL A 220 -4.56 -7.03 25.32
N GLU A 221 -3.59 -6.13 25.10
CA GLU A 221 -2.39 -6.02 25.94
C GLU A 221 -2.74 -5.70 27.41
N ALA A 222 -3.68 -4.77 27.63
CA ALA A 222 -4.14 -4.44 28.99
C ALA A 222 -4.82 -5.63 29.67
N LYS A 223 -5.67 -6.38 28.94
CA LYS A 223 -6.29 -7.60 29.48
C LYS A 223 -5.26 -8.68 29.80
N PHE A 224 -4.24 -8.83 28.92
CA PHE A 224 -3.16 -9.81 29.13
C PHE A 224 -2.36 -9.49 30.39
N THR A 225 -1.97 -8.23 30.60
CA THR A 225 -1.29 -7.78 31.82
C THR A 225 -2.14 -8.01 33.07
N GLY A 226 -3.46 -7.78 32.95
CA GLY A 226 -4.39 -8.08 34.07
C GLY A 226 -4.47 -9.57 34.40
N VAL A 227 -4.41 -10.45 33.42
CA VAL A 227 -4.38 -11.91 33.61
C VAL A 227 -3.05 -12.35 34.22
N GLU A 228 -1.91 -11.85 33.72
CA GLU A 228 -0.59 -12.12 34.32
C GLU A 228 -0.52 -11.73 35.82
N GLY A 229 -1.07 -10.56 36.16
CA GLY A 229 -1.15 -10.13 37.54
C GLY A 229 -1.97 -11.07 38.41
N LYS A 230 -3.09 -11.62 37.89
CA LYS A 230 -3.90 -12.61 38.63
C LYS A 230 -3.18 -13.95 38.79
N ILE A 231 -2.47 -14.41 37.74
CA ILE A 231 -1.66 -15.64 37.82
C ILE A 231 -0.58 -15.50 38.88
N GLY A 232 0.18 -14.41 38.90
CA GLY A 232 1.21 -14.18 39.89
C GLY A 232 0.66 -14.06 41.33
N ALA A 233 -0.58 -13.59 41.52
CA ALA A 233 -1.24 -13.59 42.81
C ALA A 233 -1.66 -15.00 43.27
N ILE A 234 -2.09 -15.86 42.34
CA ILE A 234 -2.43 -17.26 42.62
C ILE A 234 -1.16 -18.05 42.95
N GLU A 235 -0.09 -17.89 42.22
CA GLU A 235 1.22 -18.54 42.50
C GLU A 235 1.70 -18.20 43.92
N LYS A 236 1.68 -16.93 44.29
CA LYS A 236 2.06 -16.51 45.66
C LYS A 236 1.19 -17.15 46.76
N ARG A 237 -0.12 -17.34 46.52
CA ARG A 237 -0.99 -18.03 47.46
C ARG A 237 -0.65 -19.53 47.58
N GLN A 238 -0.38 -20.18 46.44
CA GLN A 238 0.01 -21.58 46.43
C GLN A 238 1.33 -21.80 47.16
N ASP A 239 2.32 -20.91 47.04
CA ASP A 239 3.60 -20.99 47.73
C ASP A 239 3.39 -20.80 49.27
N ALA A 240 2.51 -19.89 49.69
CA ALA A 240 2.15 -19.70 51.10
C ALA A 240 1.45 -20.93 51.69
N ASP A 241 0.43 -21.47 50.99
CA ASP A 241 -0.29 -22.67 51.39
C ASP A 241 0.65 -23.89 51.50
N GLN A 242 1.61 -24.01 50.58
CA GLN A 242 2.59 -25.08 50.60
C GLN A 242 3.56 -24.95 51.77
N THR A 243 3.93 -23.72 52.14
CA THR A 243 4.75 -23.43 53.32
C THR A 243 4.02 -23.80 54.60
N ASP A 244 2.74 -23.46 54.72
CA ASP A 244 1.89 -23.78 55.88
C ASP A 244 1.71 -25.30 56.03
N VAL A 245 1.51 -26.04 54.92
CA VAL A 245 1.41 -27.51 54.93
C VAL A 245 2.72 -28.14 55.40
N ILE A 246 3.88 -27.62 55.00
CA ILE A 246 5.19 -28.10 55.44
C ILE A 246 5.36 -27.83 56.96
N GLY A 247 4.93 -26.65 57.42
CA GLY A 247 4.92 -26.30 58.83
C GLY A 247 4.07 -27.26 59.71
N MET A 248 2.83 -27.50 59.25
CA MET A 248 1.93 -28.46 59.94
C MET A 248 2.49 -29.89 59.93
N LYS A 249 3.09 -30.34 58.84
CA LYS A 249 3.75 -31.65 58.83
C LYS A 249 4.86 -31.78 59.86
N LYS A 250 5.71 -30.77 60.02
CA LYS A 250 6.75 -30.76 61.03
C LYS A 250 6.17 -30.82 62.45
N GLU A 251 5.15 -30.03 62.71
CA GLU A 251 4.48 -30.02 64.06
C GLU A 251 3.85 -31.36 64.36
N VAL A 252 3.19 -32.02 63.40
CA VAL A 252 2.61 -33.36 63.62
C VAL A 252 3.73 -34.38 63.81
N GLN A 253 4.84 -34.31 63.12
CA GLN A 253 5.97 -35.19 63.28
C GLN A 253 6.65 -35.07 64.64
N GLU A 254 6.77 -33.82 65.20
CA GLU A 254 7.29 -33.56 66.52
C GLU A 254 6.38 -34.11 67.59
N LYS A 255 5.04 -33.92 67.44
CA LYS A 255 4.05 -34.50 68.37
C LYS A 255 4.10 -36.04 68.33
N PHE A 256 4.25 -36.63 67.16
CA PHE A 256 4.35 -38.08 67.02
C PHE A 256 5.57 -38.66 67.76
N ILE A 257 6.73 -38.04 67.63
CA ILE A 257 7.96 -38.40 68.32
C ILE A 257 7.79 -38.27 69.83
N GLY A 258 7.09 -37.22 70.29
CA GLY A 258 6.76 -37.03 71.71
C GLY A 258 5.88 -38.16 72.30
N VAL A 259 4.88 -38.59 71.53
CA VAL A 259 4.00 -39.71 71.86
C VAL A 259 4.76 -41.04 71.90
N GLU A 260 5.59 -41.31 70.89
CA GLU A 260 6.43 -42.53 70.87
C GLU A 260 7.36 -42.61 72.12
N LYS A 261 7.97 -41.47 72.49
CA LYS A 261 8.79 -41.39 73.72
C LYS A 261 8.02 -41.69 74.97
N GLN A 262 6.79 -41.13 75.11
CA GLN A 262 5.90 -41.40 76.27
C GLN A 262 5.46 -42.86 76.28
N LEU A 263 5.16 -43.47 75.17
CA LEU A 263 4.82 -44.90 75.07
C LEU A 263 5.99 -45.75 75.53
N GLY A 264 7.21 -45.50 75.06
CA GLY A 264 8.40 -46.22 75.41
C GLY A 264 8.76 -46.07 76.94
N GLU A 265 8.41 -44.92 77.54
CA GLU A 265 8.53 -44.74 79.03
C GLU A 265 7.47 -45.53 79.80
N ILE A 266 6.26 -45.67 79.27
CA ILE A 266 5.20 -46.51 79.85
C ILE A 266 5.53 -48.01 79.80
N GLU A 267 5.99 -48.46 78.64
CA GLU A 267 6.42 -49.84 78.43
C GLU A 267 7.54 -50.23 79.36
N LYS A 268 8.54 -49.38 79.59
CA LYS A 268 9.63 -49.61 80.53
C LYS A 268 9.15 -49.65 81.97
N ARG A 269 8.10 -48.97 82.34
CA ARG A 269 7.48 -49.02 83.70
C ARG A 269 6.70 -50.31 83.91
N GLN A 270 6.02 -50.83 82.87
CA GLN A 270 5.28 -52.09 82.96
C GLN A 270 6.19 -53.33 82.97
N GLU A 271 7.43 -53.25 82.49
CA GLU A 271 8.41 -54.33 82.52
C GLU A 271 9.17 -54.35 83.92
N SER A 272 8.98 -53.33 84.73
CA SER A 272 9.73 -53.19 86.02
C SER A 272 8.87 -53.55 87.24
N ASP A 273 7.59 -53.85 87.12
CA ASP A 273 6.66 -54.37 88.13
C ASP A 273 6.44 -55.87 87.92
#